data_e06e179b7716037548a851f54ee7752e
#
_entry.id   e06e179b7716037548a851f54ee7752e
#
_cell.length_a   1.000
_cell.length_b   1.000
_cell.length_c   1.000
_cell.angle_alpha   90.00
_cell.angle_beta   90.00
_cell.angle_gamma   90.00
#
_symmetry.space_group_name_H-M   'P 1'
#
loop_
_entity.id
_entity.type
_entity.pdbx_description
1 polymer ?
#
loop_
_entity_poly.entity_id
_entity_poly.type
_entity_poly.pdbx_seq_one_letter_code
_entity_poly.pdbx_strand_id
1 'polypeptide(L)'
;MKKIADSAAEILGEETDMLSDDFMQYFGTCFVKFFSHYGYDRVIKVSGRYLRDFLIGIDNLHEHMRFGYPKLQSPSFFCEEETSSGLILHYISKRKGFMFYVVGQIKEIASQFYNMDVDVKVLSNEVVNNTTHVVYRLGFDNTGYKPPAPDFLSVQSKQGINVEIFFSIFPFSFALSYDMTINMAGHGIISTVGNRIIGNDIRELFSMRRPKAEFTWETVRNNGV
;
A
#
# COMPACT_ATOMS: atom_id res chain seq x y z
N MET A 1 -20.89 9.24 -4.05
CA MET A 1 -20.58 8.51 -5.30
C MET A 1 -21.43 7.27 -5.48
N LYS A 2 -21.46 6.30 -4.56
CA LYS A 2 -22.25 5.07 -4.77
C LYS A 2 -23.72 5.36 -5.11
N LYS A 3 -24.40 6.22 -4.37
CA LYS A 3 -25.79 6.64 -4.69
C LYS A 3 -25.95 7.24 -6.10
N ILE A 4 -24.95 7.99 -6.58
CA ILE A 4 -24.98 8.54 -7.94
C ILE A 4 -24.82 7.42 -8.97
N ALA A 5 -23.94 6.44 -8.71
CA ALA A 5 -23.79 5.28 -9.57
C ALA A 5 -25.05 4.42 -9.62
N ASP A 6 -25.72 4.22 -8.47
CA ASP A 6 -26.99 3.50 -8.38
C ASP A 6 -28.09 4.22 -9.19
N SER A 7 -28.23 5.55 -9.03
CA SER A 7 -29.20 6.33 -9.82
C SER A 7 -28.84 6.37 -11.32
N ALA A 8 -27.56 6.43 -11.67
CA ALA A 8 -27.13 6.39 -13.06
C ALA A 8 -27.45 5.03 -13.71
N ALA A 9 -27.22 3.93 -12.98
CA ALA A 9 -27.59 2.60 -13.45
C ALA A 9 -29.10 2.42 -13.61
N GLU A 10 -29.90 3.03 -12.73
CA GLU A 10 -31.35 3.01 -12.83
C GLU A 10 -31.89 3.78 -14.05
N ILE A 11 -31.27 4.92 -14.38
CA ILE A 11 -31.74 5.80 -15.47
C ILE A 11 -31.15 5.37 -16.83
N LEU A 12 -29.88 5.01 -16.88
CA LEU A 12 -29.13 4.77 -18.12
C LEU A 12 -28.85 3.28 -18.37
N GLY A 13 -29.10 2.40 -17.38
CA GLY A 13 -28.76 0.99 -17.48
C GLY A 13 -29.49 0.26 -18.60
N GLU A 14 -30.76 0.63 -18.89
CA GLU A 14 -31.53 0.06 -20.00
C GLU A 14 -30.95 0.42 -21.37
N GLU A 15 -30.30 1.58 -21.51
CA GLU A 15 -29.69 2.03 -22.76
C GLU A 15 -28.24 1.57 -22.91
N THR A 16 -27.50 1.42 -21.81
CA THR A 16 -26.04 1.20 -21.81
C THR A 16 -25.65 -0.20 -21.36
N ASP A 17 -26.57 -0.99 -20.81
CA ASP A 17 -26.31 -2.29 -20.16
C ASP A 17 -25.27 -2.20 -19.00
N MET A 18 -25.08 -1.00 -18.46
CA MET A 18 -24.13 -0.75 -17.38
C MET A 18 -24.80 -0.88 -16.01
N LEU A 19 -24.13 -1.61 -15.13
CA LEU A 19 -24.52 -1.75 -13.73
C LEU A 19 -23.89 -0.64 -12.87
N SER A 20 -24.38 -0.47 -11.66
CA SER A 20 -23.86 0.51 -10.69
C SER A 20 -22.33 0.37 -10.46
N ASP A 21 -21.80 -0.84 -10.52
CA ASP A 21 -20.38 -1.12 -10.33
C ASP A 21 -19.55 -0.68 -11.53
N ASP A 22 -20.08 -0.74 -12.75
CA ASP A 22 -19.45 -0.22 -13.96
C ASP A 22 -19.36 1.31 -13.90
N PHE A 23 -20.41 1.99 -13.44
CA PHE A 23 -20.36 3.43 -13.19
C PHE A 23 -19.33 3.79 -12.11
N MET A 24 -19.22 2.98 -11.04
CA MET A 24 -18.19 3.21 -10.02
C MET A 24 -16.77 3.05 -10.61
N GLN A 25 -16.54 2.06 -11.46
CA GLN A 25 -15.26 1.89 -12.16
C GLN A 25 -14.98 3.07 -13.09
N TYR A 26 -15.97 3.49 -13.87
CA TYR A 26 -15.85 4.68 -14.73
C TYR A 26 -15.52 5.94 -13.94
N PHE A 27 -16.15 6.16 -12.77
CA PHE A 27 -15.82 7.29 -11.91
C PHE A 27 -14.38 7.22 -11.38
N GLY A 28 -13.86 6.01 -11.11
CA GLY A 28 -12.46 5.82 -10.77
C GLY A 28 -11.51 6.26 -11.88
N THR A 29 -11.80 5.87 -13.11
CA THR A 29 -11.10 6.32 -14.32
C THR A 29 -11.16 7.84 -14.48
N CYS A 30 -12.34 8.44 -14.37
CA CYS A 30 -12.54 9.88 -14.47
C CYS A 30 -11.75 10.65 -13.39
N PHE A 31 -11.66 10.10 -12.18
CA PHE A 31 -10.89 10.73 -11.10
C PHE A 31 -9.41 10.84 -11.47
N VAL A 32 -8.80 9.80 -12.04
CA VAL A 32 -7.39 9.83 -12.43
C VAL A 32 -7.15 10.86 -13.53
N LYS A 33 -8.03 10.93 -14.52
CA LYS A 33 -7.98 11.96 -15.60
C LYS A 33 -8.11 13.36 -15.04
N PHE A 34 -9.07 13.59 -14.14
CA PHE A 34 -9.24 14.85 -13.44
C PHE A 34 -7.98 15.24 -12.66
N PHE A 35 -7.47 14.32 -11.83
CA PHE A 35 -6.29 14.52 -11.02
C PHE A 35 -5.07 14.88 -11.87
N SER A 36 -4.88 14.19 -13.00
CA SER A 36 -3.81 14.47 -13.97
C SER A 36 -3.94 15.86 -14.59
N HIS A 37 -5.16 16.27 -14.95
CA HIS A 37 -5.41 17.58 -15.56
C HIS A 37 -5.03 18.76 -14.64
N TYR A 38 -5.16 18.58 -13.32
CA TYR A 38 -4.78 19.58 -12.32
C TYR A 38 -3.31 19.57 -11.91
N GLY A 39 -2.45 18.88 -12.68
CA GLY A 39 -1.00 18.92 -12.51
C GLY A 39 -0.43 17.93 -11.49
N TYR A 40 -1.24 17.03 -10.94
CA TYR A 40 -0.76 15.98 -10.04
C TYR A 40 -0.14 14.79 -10.79
N ASP A 41 -0.17 14.79 -12.13
CA ASP A 41 0.50 13.80 -12.97
C ASP A 41 2.01 13.70 -12.67
N ARG A 42 2.65 14.82 -12.35
CA ARG A 42 4.06 14.85 -11.96
C ARG A 42 4.32 14.08 -10.67
N VAL A 43 3.39 14.18 -9.71
CA VAL A 43 3.51 13.48 -8.42
C VAL A 43 3.44 11.97 -8.65
N ILE A 44 2.50 11.49 -9.47
CA ILE A 44 2.40 10.06 -9.81
C ILE A 44 3.67 9.58 -10.52
N LYS A 45 4.17 10.33 -11.51
CA LYS A 45 5.37 9.97 -12.29
C LYS A 45 6.64 9.85 -11.44
N VAL A 46 6.77 10.62 -10.36
CA VAL A 46 7.94 10.53 -9.47
C VAL A 46 7.75 9.56 -8.31
N SER A 47 6.53 9.06 -8.08
CA SER A 47 6.23 8.16 -6.98
C SER A 47 6.68 6.72 -7.22
N GLY A 48 7.02 6.35 -8.46
CA GLY A 48 7.54 5.02 -8.78
C GLY A 48 8.02 4.92 -10.23
N ARG A 49 9.13 4.22 -10.44
CA ARG A 49 9.63 3.92 -11.79
C ARG A 49 8.76 2.87 -12.50
N TYR A 50 8.25 1.92 -11.73
CA TYR A 50 7.37 0.85 -12.17
C TYR A 50 6.04 0.96 -11.46
N LEU A 51 4.97 0.38 -12.03
CA LEU A 51 3.65 0.36 -11.41
C LEU A 51 3.69 -0.22 -9.99
N ARG A 52 4.48 -1.28 -9.76
CA ARG A 52 4.68 -1.87 -8.43
C ARG A 52 5.19 -0.86 -7.40
N ASP A 53 6.18 -0.05 -7.77
CA ASP A 53 6.78 0.93 -6.86
C ASP A 53 5.76 1.99 -6.46
N PHE A 54 4.93 2.42 -7.42
CA PHE A 54 3.82 3.32 -7.16
C PHE A 54 2.80 2.69 -6.18
N LEU A 55 2.40 1.43 -6.43
CA LEU A 55 1.42 0.74 -5.58
C LEU A 55 1.94 0.53 -4.15
N ILE A 56 3.21 0.19 -3.98
CA ILE A 56 3.87 0.07 -2.67
C ILE A 56 3.96 1.45 -1.99
N GLY A 57 4.25 2.50 -2.75
CA GLY A 57 4.44 3.86 -2.23
C GLY A 57 3.17 4.70 -2.05
N ILE A 58 1.99 4.19 -2.43
CA ILE A 58 0.76 5.00 -2.47
C ILE A 58 0.32 5.53 -1.11
N ASP A 59 0.56 4.80 -0.03
CA ASP A 59 0.27 5.25 1.33
C ASP A 59 1.14 6.45 1.73
N ASN A 60 2.40 6.48 1.30
CA ASN A 60 3.30 7.62 1.52
C ASN A 60 2.82 8.85 0.73
N LEU A 61 2.32 8.65 -0.50
CA LEU A 61 1.71 9.72 -1.29
C LEU A 61 0.47 10.29 -0.59
N HIS A 62 -0.41 9.44 -0.07
CA HIS A 62 -1.57 9.85 0.70
C HIS A 62 -1.20 10.64 1.96
N GLU A 63 -0.14 10.24 2.65
CA GLU A 63 0.33 10.96 3.84
C GLU A 63 0.85 12.35 3.47
N HIS A 64 1.63 12.44 2.39
CA HIS A 64 2.12 13.73 1.89
C HIS A 64 0.95 14.67 1.55
N MET A 65 -0.10 14.17 0.91
CA MET A 65 -1.29 14.96 0.58
C MET A 65 -2.04 15.45 1.82
N ARG A 66 -1.99 14.73 2.96
CA ARG A 66 -2.64 15.15 4.21
C ARG A 66 -2.09 16.45 4.78
N PHE A 67 -0.84 16.81 4.51
CA PHE A 67 -0.30 18.10 4.93
C PHE A 67 -1.05 19.27 4.26
N GLY A 68 -1.42 19.14 2.99
CA GLY A 68 -2.24 20.12 2.30
C GLY A 68 -3.75 20.01 2.55
N TYR A 69 -4.21 18.81 2.90
CA TYR A 69 -5.62 18.49 3.09
C TYR A 69 -5.87 17.72 4.41
N PRO A 70 -5.86 18.41 5.58
CA PRO A 70 -5.92 17.73 6.89
C PRO A 70 -7.19 16.91 7.14
N LYS A 71 -8.28 17.21 6.44
CA LYS A 71 -9.56 16.47 6.52
C LYS A 71 -9.61 15.24 5.61
N LEU A 72 -8.55 14.99 4.83
CA LEU A 72 -8.48 13.85 3.93
C LEU A 72 -8.42 12.54 4.74
N GLN A 73 -9.40 11.68 4.54
CA GLN A 73 -9.42 10.32 5.07
C GLN A 73 -8.99 9.37 3.96
N SER A 74 -7.69 9.21 3.80
CA SER A 74 -7.13 8.30 2.81
C SER A 74 -7.39 6.85 3.20
N PRO A 75 -7.62 5.97 2.23
CA PRO A 75 -7.53 4.53 2.44
C PRO A 75 -6.07 4.14 2.72
N SER A 76 -5.86 2.92 3.20
CA SER A 76 -4.55 2.29 3.30
C SER A 76 -4.42 1.22 2.22
N PHE A 77 -3.23 1.13 1.63
CA PHE A 77 -2.88 0.12 0.65
C PHE A 77 -1.61 -0.60 1.08
N PHE A 78 -1.52 -1.89 0.80
CA PHE A 78 -0.26 -2.63 0.88
C PHE A 78 -0.27 -3.78 -0.12
N CYS A 79 0.93 -4.24 -0.48
CA CYS A 79 1.14 -5.26 -1.49
C CYS A 79 1.71 -6.53 -0.86
N GLU A 80 1.27 -7.68 -1.37
CA GLU A 80 1.77 -9.01 -1.00
C GLU A 80 1.96 -9.88 -2.25
N GLU A 81 2.58 -11.04 -2.07
CA GLU A 81 2.77 -12.06 -3.11
C GLU A 81 3.26 -11.50 -4.45
N GLU A 82 4.26 -10.64 -4.41
CA GLU A 82 4.81 -10.05 -5.61
C GLU A 82 5.55 -11.10 -6.45
N THR A 83 5.23 -11.13 -7.75
CA THR A 83 5.80 -12.03 -8.74
C THR A 83 6.17 -11.26 -10.01
N SER A 84 6.83 -11.92 -10.97
CA SER A 84 7.09 -11.36 -12.29
C SER A 84 5.83 -11.09 -13.11
N SER A 85 4.69 -11.67 -12.75
CA SER A 85 3.40 -11.54 -13.44
C SER A 85 2.36 -10.71 -12.69
N GLY A 86 2.73 -10.07 -11.58
CA GLY A 86 1.83 -9.22 -10.80
C GLY A 86 2.00 -9.35 -9.30
N LEU A 87 0.97 -8.93 -8.56
CA LEU A 87 0.97 -8.92 -7.09
C LEU A 87 -0.47 -9.00 -6.52
N ILE A 88 -0.57 -9.16 -5.22
CA ILE A 88 -1.81 -8.97 -4.46
C ILE A 88 -1.79 -7.58 -3.84
N LEU A 89 -2.88 -6.82 -4.05
CA LEU A 89 -3.08 -5.50 -3.47
C LEU A 89 -4.21 -5.55 -2.45
N HIS A 90 -3.93 -5.10 -1.25
CA HIS A 90 -4.91 -4.91 -0.19
C HIS A 90 -5.35 -3.45 -0.14
N TYR A 91 -6.66 -3.24 -0.06
CA TYR A 91 -7.28 -1.93 0.11
C TYR A 91 -8.11 -1.91 1.39
N ILE A 92 -7.79 -1.03 2.31
CA ILE A 92 -8.45 -0.89 3.59
C ILE A 92 -9.02 0.52 3.75
N SER A 93 -10.34 0.62 3.96
CA SER A 93 -11.00 1.92 4.04
C SER A 93 -12.21 1.90 4.98
N LYS A 94 -12.45 3.02 5.64
CA LYS A 94 -13.73 3.27 6.34
C LYS A 94 -14.88 3.58 5.37
N ARG A 95 -14.57 3.88 4.10
CA ARG A 95 -15.58 4.16 3.07
C ARG A 95 -16.05 2.86 2.45
N LYS A 96 -17.38 2.67 2.36
CA LYS A 96 -18.01 1.49 1.75
C LYS A 96 -18.35 1.75 0.28
N GLY A 97 -18.35 0.68 -0.53
CA GLY A 97 -18.81 0.72 -1.93
C GLY A 97 -17.81 1.35 -2.91
N PHE A 98 -16.52 1.43 -2.57
CA PHE A 98 -15.49 1.99 -3.44
C PHE A 98 -14.63 0.92 -4.14
N MET A 99 -14.97 -0.36 -4.02
CA MET A 99 -14.23 -1.48 -4.58
C MET A 99 -13.96 -1.29 -6.08
N PHE A 100 -14.99 -1.12 -6.89
CA PHE A 100 -14.85 -0.92 -8.34
C PHE A 100 -14.30 0.46 -8.72
N TYR A 101 -14.51 1.48 -7.88
CA TYR A 101 -13.86 2.77 -8.05
C TYR A 101 -12.32 2.65 -8.00
N VAL A 102 -11.79 1.85 -7.08
CA VAL A 102 -10.35 1.56 -6.98
C VAL A 102 -9.88 0.77 -8.21
N VAL A 103 -10.67 -0.18 -8.72
CA VAL A 103 -10.36 -0.89 -9.98
C VAL A 103 -10.17 0.08 -11.14
N GLY A 104 -11.09 1.04 -11.29
CA GLY A 104 -10.99 2.08 -12.33
C GLY A 104 -9.74 2.94 -12.19
N GLN A 105 -9.39 3.32 -10.95
CA GLN A 105 -8.18 4.08 -10.69
C GLN A 105 -6.91 3.30 -11.05
N ILE A 106 -6.81 2.03 -10.64
CA ILE A 106 -5.63 1.19 -10.91
C ILE A 106 -5.42 1.02 -12.42
N LYS A 107 -6.48 0.67 -13.14
CA LYS A 107 -6.41 0.48 -14.61
C LYS A 107 -6.00 1.76 -15.33
N GLU A 108 -6.58 2.90 -14.96
CA GLU A 108 -6.27 4.17 -15.62
C GLU A 108 -4.84 4.64 -15.28
N ILE A 109 -4.38 4.48 -14.04
CA ILE A 109 -3.00 4.79 -13.66
C ILE A 109 -2.01 3.91 -14.44
N ALA A 110 -2.26 2.61 -14.53
CA ALA A 110 -1.41 1.69 -15.27
C ALA A 110 -1.33 2.06 -16.75
N SER A 111 -2.47 2.34 -17.38
CA SER A 111 -2.53 2.74 -18.78
C SER A 111 -1.87 4.09 -19.03
N GLN A 112 -2.25 5.12 -18.28
CA GLN A 112 -1.84 6.50 -18.55
C GLN A 112 -0.38 6.79 -18.17
N PHE A 113 0.14 6.19 -17.09
CA PHE A 113 1.46 6.54 -16.55
C PHE A 113 2.52 5.48 -16.79
N TYR A 114 2.12 4.22 -16.95
CA TYR A 114 3.05 3.09 -17.11
C TYR A 114 2.90 2.38 -18.46
N ASN A 115 1.94 2.85 -19.31
CA ASN A 115 1.67 2.31 -20.64
C ASN A 115 1.48 0.77 -20.62
N MET A 116 0.71 0.28 -19.66
CA MET A 116 0.42 -1.15 -19.50
C MET A 116 -1.04 -1.40 -19.13
N ASP A 117 -1.53 -2.56 -19.54
CA ASP A 117 -2.84 -3.06 -19.09
C ASP A 117 -2.67 -3.90 -17.84
N VAL A 118 -3.65 -3.78 -16.94
CA VAL A 118 -3.70 -4.56 -15.69
C VAL A 118 -5.00 -5.35 -15.64
N ASP A 119 -4.88 -6.67 -15.51
CA ASP A 119 -6.02 -7.52 -15.14
C ASP A 119 -6.24 -7.39 -13.62
N VAL A 120 -7.45 -6.98 -13.23
CA VAL A 120 -7.80 -6.77 -11.82
C VAL A 120 -8.91 -7.73 -11.44
N LYS A 121 -8.61 -8.67 -10.55
CA LYS A 121 -9.59 -9.63 -9.99
C LYS A 121 -9.78 -9.37 -8.51
N VAL A 122 -11.03 -9.24 -8.09
CA VAL A 122 -11.37 -9.16 -6.65
C VAL A 122 -11.34 -10.57 -6.07
N LEU A 123 -10.49 -10.79 -5.06
CA LEU A 123 -10.38 -12.06 -4.35
C LEU A 123 -11.31 -12.12 -3.14
N SER A 124 -11.38 -11.02 -2.37
CA SER A 124 -12.27 -10.90 -1.23
C SER A 124 -12.74 -9.46 -1.02
N ASN A 125 -13.88 -9.32 -0.35
CA ASN A 125 -14.43 -8.03 0.07
C ASN A 125 -15.15 -8.24 1.41
N GLU A 126 -14.52 -7.84 2.48
CA GLU A 126 -14.98 -8.06 3.84
C GLU A 126 -15.17 -6.74 4.58
N VAL A 127 -16.09 -6.72 5.53
CA VAL A 127 -16.30 -5.57 6.40
C VAL A 127 -16.09 -6.02 7.84
N VAL A 128 -14.97 -5.60 8.42
CA VAL A 128 -14.61 -5.90 9.81
C VAL A 128 -14.50 -4.59 10.59
N ASN A 129 -15.17 -4.50 11.73
CA ASN A 129 -15.15 -3.31 12.60
C ASN A 129 -15.43 -1.99 11.86
N ASN A 130 -16.45 -1.99 11.00
CA ASN A 130 -16.85 -0.85 10.15
C ASN A 130 -15.76 -0.37 9.16
N THR A 131 -14.77 -1.22 8.89
CA THR A 131 -13.71 -0.99 7.91
C THR A 131 -13.86 -2.02 6.80
N THR A 132 -13.88 -1.56 5.55
CA THR A 132 -13.91 -2.41 4.36
C THR A 132 -12.48 -2.84 4.04
N HIS A 133 -12.26 -4.13 3.89
CA HIS A 133 -11.02 -4.72 3.41
C HIS A 133 -11.30 -5.46 2.10
N VAL A 134 -10.67 -5.01 1.03
CA VAL A 134 -10.78 -5.63 -0.29
C VAL A 134 -9.40 -6.12 -0.71
N VAL A 135 -9.34 -7.33 -1.22
CA VAL A 135 -8.13 -7.94 -1.75
C VAL A 135 -8.27 -8.09 -3.26
N TYR A 136 -7.32 -7.54 -3.98
CA TYR A 136 -7.25 -7.63 -5.45
C TYR A 136 -6.03 -8.43 -5.87
N ARG A 137 -6.20 -9.32 -6.85
CA ARG A 137 -5.09 -9.84 -7.63
C ARG A 137 -4.89 -8.95 -8.85
N LEU A 138 -3.70 -8.41 -8.99
CA LEU A 138 -3.29 -7.60 -10.13
C LEU A 138 -2.36 -8.42 -11.02
N GLY A 139 -2.79 -8.67 -12.27
CA GLY A 139 -1.99 -9.33 -13.30
C GLY A 139 -1.42 -8.30 -14.26
N PHE A 140 -0.10 -8.20 -14.35
CA PHE A 140 0.60 -7.30 -15.28
C PHE A 140 2.05 -7.76 -15.49
N ASP A 141 2.72 -7.26 -16.51
CA ASP A 141 4.15 -7.48 -16.72
C ASP A 141 4.97 -6.71 -15.67
N ASN A 142 5.48 -7.44 -14.68
CA ASN A 142 6.25 -6.89 -13.58
C ASN A 142 7.76 -7.10 -13.80
N THR A 143 8.29 -6.59 -14.93
CA THR A 143 9.72 -6.72 -15.29
C THR A 143 10.67 -6.10 -14.29
N GLY A 144 10.20 -5.16 -13.45
CA GLY A 144 10.96 -4.57 -12.37
C GLY A 144 11.13 -5.47 -11.14
N TYR A 145 10.41 -6.58 -11.08
CA TYR A 145 10.48 -7.51 -9.96
C TYR A 145 11.83 -8.21 -9.92
N LYS A 146 12.50 -8.08 -8.79
CA LYS A 146 13.65 -8.90 -8.44
C LYS A 146 13.23 -9.73 -7.24
N PRO A 147 13.23 -11.08 -7.35
CA PRO A 147 12.95 -11.91 -6.19
C PRO A 147 13.90 -11.49 -5.05
N PRO A 148 13.43 -11.48 -3.79
CA PRO A 148 14.32 -11.23 -2.66
C PRO A 148 15.48 -12.20 -2.76
N ALA A 149 16.70 -11.67 -2.67
CA ALA A 149 17.88 -12.51 -2.68
C ALA A 149 17.73 -13.59 -1.60
N PRO A 150 18.05 -14.85 -1.90
CA PRO A 150 17.90 -15.94 -0.93
C PRO A 150 18.66 -15.54 0.33
N ASP A 151 17.95 -15.52 1.43
CA ASP A 151 18.35 -15.19 2.81
C ASP A 151 19.71 -14.51 2.96
N PHE A 152 19.72 -13.18 3.07
CA PHE A 152 20.91 -12.43 3.48
C PHE A 152 21.47 -12.89 4.83
N LEU A 153 20.74 -13.68 5.58
CA LEU A 153 21.18 -14.29 6.85
C LEU A 153 22.17 -15.42 6.67
N SER A 154 22.34 -15.98 5.45
CA SER A 154 23.32 -17.03 5.17
C SER A 154 24.66 -16.53 4.64
N VAL A 155 24.73 -15.25 4.25
CA VAL A 155 26.02 -14.65 3.90
C VAL A 155 26.64 -14.12 5.17
N GLN A 156 27.49 -14.93 5.79
CA GLN A 156 28.48 -14.47 6.76
C GLN A 156 29.43 -13.45 6.06
N SER A 157 28.97 -12.24 5.83
CA SER A 157 29.85 -11.15 5.49
C SER A 157 30.66 -10.82 6.75
N LYS A 158 31.93 -11.20 6.77
CA LYS A 158 32.90 -10.83 7.82
C LYS A 158 33.15 -9.32 7.97
N GLN A 159 32.34 -8.50 7.33
CA GLN A 159 32.30 -7.04 7.42
C GLN A 159 30.95 -6.57 7.91
N GLY A 160 30.61 -6.92 9.16
CA GLY A 160 29.44 -6.38 9.82
C GLY A 160 29.63 -4.87 10.10
N ILE A 161 28.61 -4.08 9.79
CA ILE A 161 28.54 -2.70 10.30
C ILE A 161 28.50 -2.79 11.82
N ASN A 162 29.33 -2.01 12.51
CA ASN A 162 29.27 -1.91 13.97
C ASN A 162 27.86 -1.47 14.37
N VAL A 163 27.24 -2.24 15.24
CA VAL A 163 25.85 -2.02 15.71
C VAL A 163 25.67 -0.62 16.32
N GLU A 164 26.67 -0.10 17.04
CA GLU A 164 26.65 1.24 17.61
C GLU A 164 26.62 2.32 16.53
N ILE A 165 27.40 2.14 15.46
CA ILE A 165 27.41 3.05 14.30
C ILE A 165 26.04 2.98 13.60
N PHE A 166 25.47 1.78 13.40
CA PHE A 166 24.16 1.64 12.81
C PHE A 166 23.10 2.43 13.58
N PHE A 167 22.98 2.23 14.89
CA PHE A 167 21.98 2.91 15.70
C PHE A 167 22.29 4.41 15.92
N SER A 168 23.52 4.87 15.71
CA SER A 168 23.82 6.30 15.69
C SER A 168 23.31 6.99 14.42
N ILE A 169 23.37 6.29 13.28
CA ILE A 169 22.87 6.78 11.99
C ILE A 169 21.35 6.66 11.91
N PHE A 170 20.80 5.57 12.47
CA PHE A 170 19.35 5.27 12.46
C PHE A 170 18.79 5.21 13.89
N PRO A 171 18.65 6.36 14.58
CA PRO A 171 18.26 6.40 15.99
C PRO A 171 16.83 5.93 16.27
N PHE A 172 15.97 5.87 15.24
CA PHE A 172 14.58 5.39 15.31
C PHE A 172 14.41 4.03 14.61
N SER A 173 15.32 3.08 14.85
CA SER A 173 15.27 1.73 14.31
C SER A 173 15.27 0.68 15.40
N PHE A 174 14.82 -0.54 15.06
CA PHE A 174 14.83 -1.73 15.91
C PHE A 174 15.68 -2.83 15.29
N ALA A 175 16.27 -3.67 16.13
CA ALA A 175 16.74 -4.99 15.76
C ALA A 175 15.84 -6.03 16.42
N LEU A 176 15.17 -6.84 15.58
CA LEU A 176 14.22 -7.84 16.02
C LEU A 176 14.79 -9.25 15.83
N SER A 177 14.46 -10.13 16.76
CA SER A 177 14.60 -11.59 16.58
C SER A 177 13.55 -12.10 15.59
N TYR A 178 13.73 -13.32 15.13
CA TYR A 178 12.78 -13.97 14.20
C TYR A 178 11.37 -14.11 14.77
N ASP A 179 11.24 -14.21 16.09
CA ASP A 179 9.98 -14.27 16.84
C ASP A 179 9.33 -12.90 17.10
N MET A 180 9.87 -11.83 16.50
CA MET A 180 9.43 -10.44 16.67
C MET A 180 9.80 -9.81 18.03
N THR A 181 10.67 -10.42 18.81
CA THR A 181 11.19 -9.84 20.06
C THR A 181 12.18 -8.70 19.75
N ILE A 182 12.05 -7.56 20.43
CA ILE A 182 12.94 -6.42 20.29
C ILE A 182 14.25 -6.73 21.02
N ASN A 183 15.33 -7.00 20.29
CA ASN A 183 16.65 -7.26 20.84
C ASN A 183 17.41 -5.97 21.13
N MET A 184 17.28 -4.99 20.24
CA MET A 184 17.94 -3.69 20.35
C MET A 184 17.06 -2.61 19.76
N ALA A 185 17.23 -1.38 20.24
CA ALA A 185 16.56 -0.22 19.70
C ALA A 185 17.50 0.98 19.70
N GLY A 186 17.35 1.85 18.70
CA GLY A 186 18.10 3.08 18.60
C GLY A 186 17.77 4.05 19.72
N HIS A 187 18.72 4.94 20.06
CA HIS A 187 18.61 5.82 21.20
C HIS A 187 17.40 6.79 21.09
N GLY A 188 16.97 7.15 19.89
CA GLY A 188 15.79 7.97 19.66
C GLY A 188 14.49 7.28 20.12
N ILE A 189 14.38 5.97 19.92
CA ILE A 189 13.26 5.18 20.42
C ILE A 189 13.37 5.05 21.95
N ILE A 190 14.56 4.69 22.46
CA ILE A 190 14.78 4.49 23.90
C ILE A 190 14.49 5.77 24.68
N SER A 191 14.91 6.94 24.19
CA SER A 191 14.63 8.21 24.83
C SER A 191 13.13 8.59 24.82
N THR A 192 12.37 8.10 23.84
CA THR A 192 10.95 8.41 23.68
C THR A 192 10.05 7.44 24.48
N VAL A 193 10.36 6.15 24.44
CA VAL A 193 9.49 5.09 24.99
C VAL A 193 10.07 4.45 26.25
N GLY A 194 11.39 4.55 26.47
CA GLY A 194 12.11 3.97 27.59
C GLY A 194 12.75 2.62 27.28
N ASN A 195 13.71 2.20 28.11
CA ASN A 195 14.47 0.95 27.93
C ASN A 195 13.65 -0.34 28.15
N ARG A 196 12.47 -0.23 28.77
CA ARG A 196 11.63 -1.40 29.09
C ARG A 196 11.07 -2.13 27.87
N ILE A 197 11.27 -1.57 26.69
CA ILE A 197 10.82 -2.19 25.42
C ILE A 197 11.70 -3.37 24.98
N ILE A 198 12.95 -3.42 25.42
CA ILE A 198 13.88 -4.52 25.08
C ILE A 198 13.40 -5.82 25.72
N GLY A 199 13.40 -6.89 24.92
CA GLY A 199 12.93 -8.21 25.33
C GLY A 199 11.43 -8.45 25.20
N ASN A 200 10.65 -7.45 24.78
CA ASN A 200 9.22 -7.60 24.52
C ASN A 200 8.94 -7.81 23.03
N ASP A 201 7.78 -8.42 22.74
CA ASP A 201 7.27 -8.54 21.39
C ASP A 201 6.88 -7.16 20.85
N ILE A 202 7.39 -6.80 19.67
CA ILE A 202 7.10 -5.50 19.05
C ILE A 202 5.59 -5.30 18.80
N ARG A 203 4.84 -6.36 18.56
CA ARG A 203 3.39 -6.35 18.28
C ARG A 203 2.55 -5.93 19.48
N GLU A 204 3.07 -6.13 20.71
CA GLU A 204 2.40 -5.72 21.93
C GLU A 204 2.55 -4.21 22.21
N LEU A 205 3.66 -3.63 21.75
CA LEU A 205 4.03 -2.26 22.07
C LEU A 205 3.75 -1.27 20.92
N PHE A 206 3.80 -1.78 19.68
CA PHE A 206 3.68 -0.97 18.48
C PHE A 206 2.65 -1.56 17.51
N SER A 207 1.98 -0.70 16.79
CA SER A 207 1.10 -1.08 15.69
C SER A 207 1.55 -0.44 14.40
N MET A 208 1.61 -1.22 13.33
CA MET A 208 1.89 -0.69 12.00
C MET A 208 0.70 0.15 11.54
N ARG A 209 0.93 1.43 11.35
CA ARG A 209 -0.13 2.35 10.88
C ARG A 209 -0.13 2.48 9.37
N ARG A 210 1.02 2.23 8.74
CA ARG A 210 1.20 2.33 7.30
C ARG A 210 2.26 1.36 6.81
N PRO A 211 1.79 0.41 6.01
CA PRO A 211 0.40 0.07 5.74
C PRO A 211 -0.33 -0.36 7.04
N LYS A 212 -1.67 -0.31 7.04
CA LYS A 212 -2.47 -0.89 8.14
C LYS A 212 -2.53 -2.41 7.97
N ALA A 213 -1.47 -3.07 8.39
CA ALA A 213 -1.33 -4.51 8.32
C ALA A 213 -0.84 -5.05 9.66
N GLU A 214 -0.90 -6.36 9.83
CA GLU A 214 -0.26 -7.00 10.97
C GLU A 214 1.25 -6.87 10.87
N PHE A 215 1.91 -6.76 12.02
CA PHE A 215 3.36 -6.66 12.09
C PHE A 215 3.96 -8.06 11.96
N THR A 216 4.22 -8.47 10.73
CA THR A 216 4.82 -9.76 10.38
C THR A 216 6.07 -9.57 9.53
N TRP A 217 6.97 -10.56 9.51
CA TRP A 217 8.15 -10.52 8.63
C TRP A 217 7.77 -10.41 7.16
N GLU A 218 6.68 -11.03 6.77
CA GLU A 218 6.17 -10.96 5.41
C GLU A 218 5.77 -9.51 5.06
N THR A 219 4.99 -8.87 5.92
CA THR A 219 4.59 -7.47 5.75
C THR A 219 5.79 -6.53 5.72
N VAL A 220 6.78 -6.71 6.59
CA VAL A 220 8.00 -5.90 6.65
C VAL A 220 8.82 -6.07 5.36
N ARG A 221 9.02 -7.30 4.88
CA ARG A 221 9.78 -7.57 3.65
C ARG A 221 9.11 -7.00 2.41
N ASN A 222 7.80 -7.16 2.30
CA ASN A 222 7.04 -6.78 1.09
C ASN A 222 6.85 -5.27 0.96
N ASN A 223 6.89 -4.54 2.07
CA ASN A 223 6.65 -3.09 2.06
C ASN A 223 7.92 -2.25 2.23
N GLY A 224 9.09 -2.88 2.33
CA GLY A 224 10.38 -2.18 2.40
C GLY A 224 10.53 -1.27 3.62
N VAL A 225 9.95 -1.67 4.75
CA VAL A 225 10.02 -0.94 6.03
C VAL A 225 11.29 -1.28 6.77
#